data_d5cf92444fefc1eba66093e4e31749e7
#
_entry.id   d5cf92444fefc1eba66093e4e31749e7
#
_cell.length_a   1.000
_cell.length_b   1.000
_cell.length_c   1.000
_cell.angle_alpha   90.00
_cell.angle_beta   90.00
_cell.angle_gamma   90.00
#
_symmetry.space_group_name_H-M   'P 1'
#
loop_
_entity.id
_entity.type
_entity.pdbx_description
1 polymer ?
#
loop_
_entity_poly.entity_id
_entity_poly.type
_entity_poly.pdbx_seq_one_letter_code
_entity_poly.pdbx_strand_id
1 'polypeptide(L)'
;DFSVKIIKDIAAAAGLLRNGKLVAIPTETVYGVAVAVNAFSDAVPQDTSEFPSWPRDPQAAVNGAAVPALGTGYRRIFTLKQRELTQTVAWLVDGVEALDRYGVDIPEDARVLARRCWPGALTIVIKAAPCVPTFMRAADDTVALRASASPVVQALIRACGSPLACTSANTHGAPSPASFAAVEGRILEGVDVAVDAGETPCRDASTIVSFQHGELQILRQGALPASEIERVLSDPMQ
;
A
#
# COMPACT_ATOMS: atom_id res chain seq x y z
N ASP A 1 7.74 -26.59 -14.70
CA ASP A 1 8.35 -25.26 -14.72
C ASP A 1 7.29 -24.19 -14.53
N PHE A 2 7.15 -23.73 -13.31
CA PHE A 2 6.22 -22.65 -12.98
C PHE A 2 6.99 -21.32 -13.14
N SER A 3 6.75 -20.60 -14.23
CA SER A 3 7.33 -19.28 -14.44
C SER A 3 6.26 -18.21 -14.23
N VAL A 4 6.52 -17.27 -13.32
CA VAL A 4 5.65 -16.10 -13.18
C VAL A 4 5.67 -15.30 -14.50
N LYS A 5 4.52 -14.81 -14.92
CA LYS A 5 4.45 -13.91 -16.07
C LYS A 5 5.05 -12.56 -15.71
N ILE A 6 6.17 -12.22 -16.32
CA ILE A 6 6.81 -10.91 -16.17
C ILE A 6 6.23 -9.96 -17.22
N ILE A 7 5.85 -8.76 -16.78
CA ILE A 7 5.27 -7.73 -17.62
C ILE A 7 6.08 -6.44 -17.46
N LYS A 8 6.34 -5.76 -18.59
CA LYS A 8 7.06 -4.48 -18.62
C LYS A 8 6.16 -3.31 -19.00
N ASP A 9 5.01 -3.60 -19.58
CA ASP A 9 4.06 -2.57 -20.02
C ASP A 9 3.21 -2.10 -18.84
N ILE A 10 3.35 -0.84 -18.47
CA ILE A 10 2.60 -0.21 -17.36
C ILE A 10 1.09 -0.20 -17.65
N ALA A 11 0.68 0.07 -18.89
CA ALA A 11 -0.74 0.08 -19.25
C ALA A 11 -1.38 -1.29 -19.08
N ALA A 12 -0.67 -2.35 -19.47
CA ALA A 12 -1.16 -3.73 -19.29
C ALA A 12 -1.24 -4.12 -17.81
N ALA A 13 -0.23 -3.75 -17.01
CA ALA A 13 -0.25 -3.98 -15.55
C ALA A 13 -1.39 -3.22 -14.88
N ALA A 14 -1.62 -1.97 -15.26
CA ALA A 14 -2.74 -1.15 -14.74
C ALA A 14 -4.10 -1.75 -15.11
N GLY A 15 -4.26 -2.30 -16.31
CA GLY A 15 -5.47 -3.01 -16.72
C GLY A 15 -5.76 -4.24 -15.86
N LEU A 16 -4.73 -5.01 -15.52
CA LEU A 16 -4.86 -6.15 -14.61
C LEU A 16 -5.24 -5.69 -13.19
N LEU A 17 -4.62 -4.63 -12.69
CA LEU A 17 -4.97 -4.06 -11.38
C LEU A 17 -6.43 -3.60 -11.34
N ARG A 18 -6.92 -2.92 -12.39
CA ARG A 18 -8.34 -2.55 -12.49
C ARG A 18 -9.28 -3.75 -12.44
N ASN A 19 -8.83 -4.90 -12.93
CA ASN A 19 -9.60 -6.15 -12.88
C ASN A 19 -9.43 -6.93 -11.57
N GLY A 20 -8.87 -6.32 -10.53
CA GLY A 20 -8.72 -6.94 -9.21
C GLY A 20 -7.60 -7.96 -9.11
N LYS A 21 -6.66 -7.96 -10.06
CA LYS A 21 -5.52 -8.90 -10.06
C LYS A 21 -4.46 -8.46 -9.06
N LEU A 22 -3.69 -9.44 -8.58
CA LEU A 22 -2.57 -9.25 -7.67
C LEU A 22 -1.27 -9.18 -8.48
N VAL A 23 -0.51 -8.10 -8.30
CA VAL A 23 0.69 -7.81 -9.07
C VAL A 23 1.88 -7.61 -8.12
N ALA A 24 3.00 -8.29 -8.39
CA ALA A 24 4.26 -8.00 -7.71
C ALA A 24 4.93 -6.80 -8.37
N ILE A 25 5.29 -5.79 -7.58
CA ILE A 25 5.82 -4.52 -8.09
C ILE A 25 7.07 -4.07 -7.33
N PRO A 26 8.03 -3.40 -8.00
CA PRO A 26 9.13 -2.73 -7.33
C PRO A 26 8.65 -1.38 -6.78
N THR A 27 9.02 -1.09 -5.53
CA THR A 27 8.98 0.27 -4.99
C THR A 27 10.41 0.79 -4.85
N GLU A 28 10.61 2.03 -4.41
CA GLU A 28 11.99 2.50 -4.12
C GLU A 28 12.55 1.86 -2.84
N THR A 29 11.71 1.29 -2.00
CA THR A 29 12.11 0.62 -0.75
C THR A 29 12.37 -0.86 -0.95
N VAL A 30 11.31 -1.67 -1.12
CA VAL A 30 11.37 -3.12 -1.32
C VAL A 30 10.31 -3.54 -2.34
N TYR A 31 10.39 -4.78 -2.85
CA TYR A 31 9.33 -5.33 -3.68
C TYR A 31 8.07 -5.57 -2.86
N GLY A 32 6.92 -5.29 -3.46
CA GLY A 32 5.61 -5.47 -2.86
C GLY A 32 4.66 -6.31 -3.71
N VAL A 33 3.60 -6.77 -3.08
CA VAL A 33 2.42 -7.33 -3.75
C VAL A 33 1.28 -6.35 -3.61
N ALA A 34 0.60 -6.04 -4.70
CA ALA A 34 -0.34 -4.93 -4.77
C ALA A 34 -1.64 -5.30 -5.48
N VAL A 35 -2.74 -4.70 -5.02
CA VAL A 35 -4.02 -4.65 -5.71
C VAL A 35 -4.49 -3.20 -5.81
N ALA A 36 -5.34 -2.90 -6.79
CA ALA A 36 -5.99 -1.59 -6.86
C ALA A 36 -7.09 -1.52 -5.80
N VAL A 37 -7.07 -0.47 -4.97
CA VAL A 37 -8.09 -0.27 -3.93
C VAL A 37 -9.47 -0.17 -4.55
N ASN A 38 -9.63 0.57 -5.66
CA ASN A 38 -10.92 0.79 -6.30
C ASN A 38 -11.54 -0.48 -6.89
N ALA A 39 -10.75 -1.51 -7.16
CA ALA A 39 -11.27 -2.81 -7.58
C ALA A 39 -12.05 -3.53 -6.45
N PHE A 40 -11.85 -3.12 -5.19
CA PHE A 40 -12.44 -3.74 -4.00
C PHE A 40 -13.20 -2.74 -3.12
N SER A 41 -13.50 -1.55 -3.64
CA SER A 41 -14.14 -0.48 -2.89
C SER A 41 -15.25 0.16 -3.71
N ASP A 42 -16.46 0.11 -3.17
CA ASP A 42 -17.62 0.83 -3.73
C ASP A 42 -17.67 2.29 -3.24
N ALA A 43 -16.78 2.67 -2.33
CA ALA A 43 -16.89 3.93 -1.59
C ALA A 43 -16.01 5.07 -2.12
N VAL A 44 -15.01 4.78 -2.94
CA VAL A 44 -14.18 5.83 -3.55
C VAL A 44 -14.95 6.42 -4.74
N PRO A 45 -15.32 7.71 -4.70
CA PRO A 45 -16.11 8.30 -5.78
C PRO A 45 -15.26 8.42 -7.05
N GLN A 46 -15.43 7.48 -7.92
CA GLN A 46 -14.85 7.45 -9.26
C GLN A 46 -15.88 6.91 -10.22
N ASP A 47 -15.63 7.07 -11.49
CA ASP A 47 -16.41 6.39 -12.51
C ASP A 47 -16.20 4.87 -12.33
N THR A 48 -17.09 4.28 -11.54
CA THR A 48 -17.01 2.85 -11.17
C THR A 48 -17.31 1.92 -12.33
N SER A 49 -17.66 2.45 -13.50
CA SER A 49 -17.95 1.65 -14.68
C SER A 49 -16.76 0.80 -15.16
N GLU A 50 -15.53 1.19 -14.78
CA GLU A 50 -14.30 0.49 -15.16
C GLU A 50 -13.85 -0.60 -14.17
N PHE A 51 -14.46 -0.69 -12.99
CA PHE A 51 -14.07 -1.64 -11.97
C PHE A 51 -15.11 -2.74 -11.80
N PRO A 52 -14.74 -4.01 -11.91
CA PRO A 52 -15.67 -5.11 -11.73
C PRO A 52 -16.10 -5.23 -10.26
N SER A 53 -17.32 -5.72 -10.04
CA SER A 53 -17.74 -6.12 -8.70
C SER A 53 -16.96 -7.37 -8.24
N TRP A 54 -16.61 -7.41 -6.97
CA TRP A 54 -15.92 -8.53 -6.36
C TRP A 54 -16.85 -9.37 -5.47
N PRO A 55 -16.65 -10.70 -5.39
CA PRO A 55 -17.43 -11.54 -4.50
C PRO A 55 -17.07 -11.28 -3.04
N ARG A 56 -18.07 -11.25 -2.16
CA ARG A 56 -17.95 -10.98 -0.74
C ARG A 56 -18.03 -12.24 0.09
N ASP A 57 -17.30 -12.25 1.21
CA ASP A 57 -17.35 -13.29 2.22
C ASP A 57 -17.74 -12.68 3.57
N PRO A 58 -19.03 -12.74 3.95
CA PRO A 58 -19.48 -12.17 5.21
C PRO A 58 -18.99 -12.94 6.44
N GLN A 59 -18.56 -14.18 6.29
CA GLN A 59 -18.05 -15.00 7.38
C GLN A 59 -16.63 -14.61 7.81
N ALA A 60 -15.88 -13.95 6.90
CA ALA A 60 -14.55 -13.45 7.16
C ALA A 60 -14.55 -11.93 7.41
N ALA A 61 -15.58 -11.39 8.07
CA ALA A 61 -15.74 -9.96 8.29
C ALA A 61 -14.61 -9.35 9.11
N VAL A 62 -14.21 -8.13 8.73
CA VAL A 62 -13.26 -7.30 9.48
C VAL A 62 -13.98 -6.00 9.86
N ASN A 63 -13.87 -5.61 11.12
CA ASN A 63 -14.61 -4.47 11.68
C ASN A 63 -16.12 -4.53 11.41
N GLY A 64 -16.68 -5.73 11.38
CA GLY A 64 -18.09 -5.96 11.10
C GLY A 64 -18.50 -5.89 9.62
N ALA A 65 -17.57 -5.68 8.71
CA ALA A 65 -17.83 -5.58 7.27
C ALA A 65 -17.33 -6.82 6.52
N ALA A 66 -18.12 -7.29 5.56
CA ALA A 66 -17.72 -8.40 4.69
C ALA A 66 -16.44 -8.04 3.92
N VAL A 67 -15.55 -9.01 3.78
CA VAL A 67 -14.28 -8.86 3.03
C VAL A 67 -14.38 -9.52 1.66
N PRO A 68 -13.46 -9.22 0.72
CA PRO A 68 -13.38 -9.95 -0.52
C PRO A 68 -13.20 -11.46 -0.29
N ALA A 69 -13.86 -12.28 -1.10
CA ALA A 69 -13.84 -13.73 -0.98
C ALA A 69 -12.45 -14.33 -1.24
N LEU A 70 -12.24 -15.54 -0.75
CA LEU A 70 -11.04 -16.33 -1.06
C LEU A 70 -10.81 -16.42 -2.57
N GLY A 71 -9.54 -16.34 -2.98
CA GLY A 71 -9.13 -16.35 -4.38
C GLY A 71 -9.11 -14.99 -5.06
N THR A 72 -9.76 -13.95 -4.52
CA THR A 72 -9.61 -12.58 -5.02
C THR A 72 -8.19 -12.07 -4.80
N GLY A 73 -7.76 -11.10 -5.60
CA GLY A 73 -6.43 -10.50 -5.46
C GLY A 73 -6.19 -9.92 -4.06
N TYR A 74 -7.19 -9.26 -3.48
CA TYR A 74 -7.10 -8.74 -2.12
C TYR A 74 -6.87 -9.85 -1.08
N ARG A 75 -7.66 -10.92 -1.11
CA ARG A 75 -7.52 -12.04 -0.16
C ARG A 75 -6.21 -12.79 -0.33
N ARG A 76 -5.69 -12.86 -1.54
CA ARG A 76 -4.40 -13.53 -1.81
C ARG A 76 -3.22 -12.79 -1.19
N ILE A 77 -3.30 -11.48 -0.94
CA ILE A 77 -2.27 -10.78 -0.15
C ILE A 77 -2.09 -11.48 1.20
N PHE A 78 -3.19 -11.75 1.89
CA PHE A 78 -3.15 -12.34 3.23
C PHE A 78 -2.81 -13.83 3.20
N THR A 79 -3.39 -14.60 2.29
CA THR A 79 -3.09 -16.03 2.18
C THR A 79 -1.64 -16.30 1.77
N LEU A 80 -1.09 -15.53 0.83
CA LEU A 80 0.31 -15.66 0.40
C LEU A 80 1.29 -15.27 1.49
N LYS A 81 1.00 -14.20 2.21
CA LYS A 81 1.86 -13.74 3.30
C LYS A 81 1.69 -14.52 4.60
N GLN A 82 0.67 -15.37 4.70
CA GLN A 82 0.27 -16.00 5.97
C GLN A 82 0.01 -14.93 7.05
N ARG A 83 -0.77 -13.94 6.70
CA ARG A 83 -1.05 -12.75 7.49
C ARG A 83 -2.52 -12.70 7.88
N GLU A 84 -2.80 -12.26 9.10
CA GLU A 84 -4.16 -12.07 9.59
C GLU A 84 -4.90 -10.96 8.84
N LEU A 85 -6.18 -11.17 8.54
CA LEU A 85 -7.03 -10.19 7.84
C LEU A 85 -7.19 -8.86 8.56
N THR A 86 -7.03 -8.86 9.88
CA THR A 86 -7.11 -7.67 10.73
C THR A 86 -5.86 -6.81 10.69
N GLN A 87 -4.75 -7.33 10.19
CA GLN A 87 -3.53 -6.57 9.96
C GLN A 87 -3.65 -5.80 8.65
N THR A 88 -3.82 -4.50 8.75
CA THR A 88 -4.08 -3.64 7.60
C THR A 88 -2.92 -3.58 6.60
N VAL A 89 -3.26 -3.29 5.36
CA VAL A 89 -2.32 -3.10 4.27
C VAL A 89 -2.23 -1.60 3.96
N ALA A 90 -1.02 -1.05 3.92
CA ALA A 90 -0.81 0.35 3.59
C ALA A 90 -1.20 0.63 2.12
N TRP A 91 -1.64 1.85 1.86
CA TRP A 91 -1.95 2.31 0.52
C TRP A 91 -0.82 3.17 -0.04
N LEU A 92 -0.40 2.85 -1.26
CA LEU A 92 0.45 3.73 -2.06
C LEU A 92 -0.45 4.74 -2.78
N VAL A 93 -0.16 6.02 -2.60
CA VAL A 93 -0.98 7.14 -3.07
C VAL A 93 -0.17 8.05 -3.99
N ASP A 94 -0.86 8.98 -4.66
CA ASP A 94 -0.25 9.84 -5.67
C ASP A 94 0.46 11.08 -5.11
N GLY A 95 0.15 11.50 -3.89
CA GLY A 95 0.80 12.66 -3.29
C GLY A 95 0.15 13.12 -1.99
N VAL A 96 0.51 14.34 -1.57
CA VAL A 96 0.11 14.93 -0.29
C VAL A 96 -1.41 15.12 -0.17
N GLU A 97 -2.10 15.36 -1.29
CA GLU A 97 -3.55 15.54 -1.34
C GLU A 97 -4.32 14.30 -0.87
N ALA A 98 -3.67 13.13 -0.89
CA ALA A 98 -4.26 11.91 -0.38
C ALA A 98 -4.58 11.97 1.12
N LEU A 99 -3.86 12.77 1.90
CA LEU A 99 -4.15 12.96 3.32
C LEU A 99 -5.58 13.47 3.54
N ASP A 100 -6.00 14.48 2.79
CA ASP A 100 -7.35 15.05 2.92
C ASP A 100 -8.41 14.22 2.19
N ARG A 101 -8.02 13.45 1.18
CA ARG A 101 -8.95 12.59 0.44
C ARG A 101 -9.33 11.35 1.25
N TYR A 102 -8.36 10.73 1.92
CA TYR A 102 -8.54 9.45 2.62
C TYR A 102 -8.48 9.57 4.14
N GLY A 103 -8.21 10.74 4.67
CA GLY A 103 -8.12 11.00 6.10
C GLY A 103 -9.00 12.14 6.58
N VAL A 104 -9.20 12.19 7.90
CA VAL A 104 -9.90 13.27 8.59
C VAL A 104 -9.08 13.69 9.80
N ASP A 105 -9.28 14.93 10.27
CA ASP A 105 -8.60 15.48 11.44
C ASP A 105 -7.08 15.30 11.36
N ILE A 106 -6.49 15.65 10.21
CA ILE A 106 -5.07 15.45 9.95
C ILE A 106 -4.22 16.36 10.84
N PRO A 107 -3.32 15.79 11.67
CA PRO A 107 -2.40 16.61 12.45
C PRO A 107 -1.48 17.45 11.56
N GLU A 108 -1.16 18.67 11.98
CA GLU A 108 -0.27 19.55 11.19
C GLU A 108 1.11 18.92 10.99
N ASP A 109 1.65 18.23 11.99
CA ASP A 109 2.92 17.51 11.85
C ASP A 109 2.88 16.42 10.77
N ALA A 110 1.75 15.76 10.59
CA ALA A 110 1.57 14.80 9.49
C ALA A 110 1.64 15.50 8.13
N ARG A 111 1.02 16.68 8.01
CA ARG A 111 1.09 17.48 6.78
C ARG A 111 2.50 17.94 6.47
N VAL A 112 3.22 18.41 7.49
CA VAL A 112 4.61 18.85 7.35
C VAL A 112 5.48 17.70 6.88
N LEU A 113 5.37 16.53 7.52
CA LEU A 113 6.14 15.34 7.12
C LEU A 113 5.81 14.91 5.70
N ALA A 114 4.54 14.90 5.31
CA ALA A 114 4.14 14.56 3.95
C ALA A 114 4.73 15.54 2.91
N ARG A 115 4.65 16.84 3.17
CA ARG A 115 5.21 17.85 2.25
C ARG A 115 6.73 17.73 2.08
N ARG A 116 7.44 17.34 3.15
CA ARG A 116 8.90 17.30 3.18
C ARG A 116 9.49 15.94 2.81
N CYS A 117 8.77 14.85 3.07
CA CYS A 117 9.28 13.48 2.93
C CYS A 117 8.59 12.65 1.85
N TRP A 118 7.51 13.15 1.24
CA TRP A 118 6.83 12.50 0.12
C TRP A 118 7.14 13.20 -1.20
N PRO A 119 7.34 12.42 -2.28
CA PRO A 119 7.43 10.96 -2.33
C PRO A 119 8.67 10.45 -1.59
N GLY A 120 8.55 9.31 -0.94
CA GLY A 120 9.67 8.74 -0.19
C GLY A 120 9.28 7.62 0.79
N ALA A 121 10.26 7.21 1.59
CA ALA A 121 10.18 6.04 2.46
C ALA A 121 9.50 6.32 3.81
N LEU A 122 8.39 7.07 3.80
CA LEU A 122 7.61 7.39 4.99
C LEU A 122 6.16 6.97 4.81
N THR A 123 5.69 6.08 5.68
CA THR A 123 4.27 5.70 5.79
C THR A 123 3.67 6.45 6.98
N ILE A 124 2.56 7.16 6.74
CA ILE A 124 1.87 7.95 7.75
C ILE A 124 0.52 7.30 8.03
N VAL A 125 0.28 6.95 9.30
CA VAL A 125 -1.00 6.42 9.77
C VAL A 125 -1.89 7.58 10.18
N ILE A 126 -3.09 7.66 9.59
CA ILE A 126 -4.06 8.74 9.82
C ILE A 126 -5.44 8.17 10.12
N LYS A 127 -6.30 8.97 10.74
CA LYS A 127 -7.70 8.63 10.93
C LYS A 127 -8.39 8.53 9.56
N ALA A 128 -9.07 7.42 9.31
CA ALA A 128 -9.67 7.14 8.01
C ALA A 128 -10.90 8.01 7.74
N ALA A 129 -10.98 8.57 6.53
CA ALA A 129 -12.18 9.25 6.04
C ALA A 129 -13.29 8.23 5.74
N PRO A 130 -14.57 8.66 5.68
CA PRO A 130 -15.70 7.76 5.40
C PRO A 130 -15.57 6.97 4.09
N CYS A 131 -14.86 7.49 3.09
CA CYS A 131 -14.63 6.80 1.81
C CYS A 131 -13.71 5.59 1.91
N VAL A 132 -12.91 5.45 2.99
CA VAL A 132 -12.06 4.28 3.18
C VAL A 132 -12.94 3.10 3.59
N PRO A 133 -12.90 1.97 2.86
CA PRO A 133 -13.71 0.81 3.19
C PRO A 133 -13.46 0.31 4.62
N THR A 134 -14.53 -0.01 5.34
CA THR A 134 -14.44 -0.45 6.74
C THR A 134 -13.52 -1.66 6.92
N PHE A 135 -13.56 -2.62 6.00
CA PHE A 135 -12.71 -3.82 6.10
C PHE A 135 -11.22 -3.54 5.80
N MET A 136 -10.89 -2.38 5.23
CA MET A 136 -9.50 -1.96 4.98
C MET A 136 -8.92 -1.09 6.10
N ARG A 137 -9.72 -0.73 7.12
CA ARG A 137 -9.26 0.08 8.25
C ARG A 137 -8.67 -0.78 9.34
N ALA A 138 -7.72 -0.23 10.10
CA ALA A 138 -7.30 -0.82 11.37
C ALA A 138 -8.44 -0.78 12.41
N ALA A 139 -8.29 -1.54 13.49
CA ALA A 139 -9.29 -1.59 14.56
C ALA A 139 -9.52 -0.23 15.25
N ASP A 140 -8.53 0.67 15.21
CA ASP A 140 -8.60 2.04 15.72
C ASP A 140 -9.11 3.06 14.69
N ASP A 141 -9.69 2.59 13.59
CA ASP A 141 -10.29 3.41 12.52
C ASP A 141 -9.26 4.22 11.73
N THR A 142 -8.06 3.70 11.58
CA THR A 142 -6.97 4.34 10.84
C THR A 142 -6.66 3.65 9.50
N VAL A 143 -6.00 4.39 8.62
CA VAL A 143 -5.42 3.90 7.36
C VAL A 143 -3.98 4.40 7.25
N ALA A 144 -3.10 3.58 6.70
CA ALA A 144 -1.70 3.94 6.49
C ALA A 144 -1.48 4.33 5.02
N LEU A 145 -0.87 5.49 4.78
CA LEU A 145 -0.64 6.04 3.45
C LEU A 145 0.85 6.30 3.21
N ARG A 146 1.31 6.07 1.98
CA ARG A 146 2.64 6.45 1.53
C ARG A 146 2.62 6.88 0.07
N ALA A 147 3.30 7.98 -0.26
CA ALA A 147 3.61 8.33 -1.65
C ALA A 147 5.01 7.81 -1.99
N SER A 148 5.06 6.77 -2.83
CA SER A 148 6.31 6.13 -3.23
C SER A 148 7.07 6.99 -4.24
N ALA A 149 8.41 7.03 -4.12
CA ALA A 149 9.28 7.68 -5.09
C ALA A 149 9.54 6.80 -6.33
N SER A 150 9.03 5.57 -6.39
CA SER A 150 9.19 4.70 -7.54
C SER A 150 8.44 5.23 -8.77
N PRO A 151 9.12 5.47 -9.90
CA PRO A 151 8.45 5.86 -11.15
C PRO A 151 7.43 4.82 -11.62
N VAL A 152 7.69 3.54 -11.39
CA VAL A 152 6.77 2.43 -11.72
C VAL A 152 5.48 2.56 -10.92
N VAL A 153 5.57 2.73 -9.61
CA VAL A 153 4.41 2.88 -8.73
C VAL A 153 3.59 4.11 -9.11
N GLN A 154 4.25 5.25 -9.33
CA GLN A 154 3.58 6.49 -9.72
C GLN A 154 2.84 6.34 -11.05
N ALA A 155 3.46 5.70 -12.03
CA ALA A 155 2.84 5.44 -13.32
C ALA A 155 1.65 4.49 -13.22
N LEU A 156 1.74 3.45 -12.39
CA LEU A 156 0.65 2.50 -12.15
C LEU A 156 -0.55 3.17 -11.49
N ILE A 157 -0.34 4.00 -10.47
CA ILE A 157 -1.41 4.74 -9.79
C ILE A 157 -2.13 5.64 -10.78
N ARG A 158 -1.40 6.40 -11.60
CA ARG A 158 -1.99 7.28 -12.61
C ARG A 158 -2.78 6.51 -13.67
N ALA A 159 -2.19 5.44 -14.21
CA ALA A 159 -2.84 4.64 -15.25
C ALA A 159 -4.03 3.84 -14.73
N CYS A 160 -3.97 3.40 -13.48
CA CYS A 160 -5.03 2.65 -12.82
C CYS A 160 -6.16 3.57 -12.30
N GLY A 161 -5.86 4.82 -11.98
CA GLY A 161 -6.80 5.75 -11.38
C GLY A 161 -7.22 5.37 -9.96
N SER A 162 -6.35 4.70 -9.22
CA SER A 162 -6.63 4.15 -7.88
C SER A 162 -5.38 4.14 -7.02
N PRO A 163 -5.51 4.34 -5.70
CA PRO A 163 -4.45 3.92 -4.78
C PRO A 163 -4.19 2.42 -4.91
N LEU A 164 -2.99 1.99 -4.55
CA LEU A 164 -2.62 0.58 -4.52
C LEU A 164 -2.50 0.12 -3.06
N ALA A 165 -3.29 -0.87 -2.65
CA ALA A 165 -3.03 -1.56 -1.39
C ALA A 165 -1.82 -2.47 -1.60
N CYS A 166 -0.72 -2.17 -0.93
CA CYS A 166 0.58 -2.80 -1.19
C CYS A 166 1.30 -3.10 0.12
N THR A 167 1.83 -4.31 0.20
CA THR A 167 2.67 -4.75 1.32
C THR A 167 3.89 -5.48 0.77
N SER A 168 4.96 -5.62 1.57
CA SER A 168 6.20 -6.29 1.13
C SER A 168 5.93 -7.70 0.61
N ALA A 169 6.65 -8.08 -0.47
CA ALA A 169 6.47 -9.36 -1.19
C ALA A 169 7.21 -10.50 -0.49
N ASN A 170 6.86 -10.77 0.77
CA ASN A 170 7.47 -11.80 1.62
C ASN A 170 6.43 -12.49 2.49
N THR A 171 6.73 -13.67 2.98
CA THR A 171 5.99 -14.28 4.09
C THR A 171 6.11 -13.38 5.32
N HIS A 172 5.03 -13.16 6.04
CA HIS A 172 5.01 -12.33 7.25
C HIS A 172 6.11 -12.75 8.22
N GLY A 173 6.94 -11.80 8.66
CA GLY A 173 8.08 -12.05 9.53
C GLY A 173 9.38 -12.44 8.82
N ALA A 174 9.37 -12.78 7.53
CA ALA A 174 10.57 -13.00 6.74
C ALA A 174 11.20 -11.67 6.29
N PRO A 175 12.47 -11.66 5.84
CA PRO A 175 13.09 -10.44 5.32
C PRO A 175 12.35 -9.88 4.12
N SER A 176 12.21 -8.54 4.05
CA SER A 176 11.62 -7.85 2.91
C SER A 176 12.58 -7.88 1.71
N PRO A 177 12.08 -8.23 0.49
CA PRO A 177 12.95 -8.41 -0.66
C PRO A 177 13.38 -7.06 -1.27
N ALA A 178 14.69 -6.85 -1.34
CA ALA A 178 15.30 -5.64 -1.92
C ALA A 178 15.65 -5.79 -3.41
N SER A 179 15.32 -6.93 -4.01
CA SER A 179 15.48 -7.20 -5.44
C SER A 179 14.42 -8.17 -5.93
N PHE A 180 14.19 -8.21 -7.22
CA PHE A 180 13.30 -9.21 -7.81
C PHE A 180 13.78 -10.64 -7.50
N ALA A 181 15.08 -10.87 -7.60
CA ALA A 181 15.68 -12.17 -7.30
C ALA A 181 15.50 -12.64 -5.86
N ALA A 182 15.31 -11.69 -4.92
CA ALA A 182 15.09 -11.98 -3.50
C ALA A 182 13.63 -12.30 -3.14
N VAL A 183 12.69 -12.09 -4.07
CA VAL A 183 11.28 -12.44 -3.83
C VAL A 183 11.14 -13.95 -3.75
N GLU A 184 10.48 -14.44 -2.70
CA GLU A 184 10.25 -15.87 -2.52
C GLU A 184 9.49 -16.46 -3.72
N GLY A 185 9.94 -17.63 -4.22
CA GLY A 185 9.28 -18.32 -5.35
C GLY A 185 7.79 -18.56 -5.10
N ARG A 186 7.43 -18.92 -3.86
CA ARG A 186 6.04 -19.13 -3.46
C ARG A 186 5.18 -17.87 -3.62
N ILE A 187 5.73 -16.70 -3.36
CA ILE A 187 5.04 -15.41 -3.55
C ILE A 187 4.85 -15.15 -5.05
N LEU A 188 5.90 -15.35 -5.86
CA LEU A 188 5.82 -15.17 -7.32
C LEU A 188 4.83 -16.13 -7.98
N GLU A 189 4.72 -17.35 -7.48
CA GLU A 189 3.73 -18.33 -7.98
C GLU A 189 2.29 -17.92 -7.68
N GLY A 190 2.09 -17.14 -6.61
CA GLY A 190 0.75 -16.72 -6.16
C GLY A 190 0.26 -15.41 -6.73
N VAL A 191 1.10 -14.61 -7.41
CA VAL A 191 0.67 -13.40 -8.09
C VAL A 191 0.27 -13.67 -9.53
N ASP A 192 -0.55 -12.79 -10.12
CA ASP A 192 -0.98 -12.93 -11.51
C ASP A 192 0.12 -12.54 -12.49
N VAL A 193 0.84 -11.45 -12.19
CA VAL A 193 2.00 -10.99 -12.94
C VAL A 193 3.01 -10.33 -12.01
N ALA A 194 4.24 -10.16 -12.48
CA ALA A 194 5.29 -9.44 -11.78
C ALA A 194 5.96 -8.42 -12.69
N VAL A 195 6.35 -7.29 -12.13
CA VAL A 195 7.20 -6.30 -12.78
C VAL A 195 8.62 -6.46 -12.21
N ASP A 196 9.58 -6.78 -13.06
CA ASP A 196 10.98 -6.92 -12.68
C ASP A 196 11.72 -5.62 -13.03
N ALA A 197 12.28 -4.96 -12.02
CA ALA A 197 13.15 -3.79 -12.19
C ALA A 197 14.49 -3.96 -11.43
N GLY A 198 14.91 -5.20 -11.18
CA GLY A 198 16.20 -5.50 -10.54
C GLY A 198 16.18 -5.18 -9.05
N GLU A 199 17.15 -4.39 -8.58
CA GLU A 199 17.31 -4.00 -7.17
C GLU A 199 16.55 -2.72 -6.85
N THR A 200 16.08 -2.59 -5.59
CA THR A 200 15.45 -1.36 -5.09
C THR A 200 16.51 -0.39 -4.53
N PRO A 201 16.36 0.94 -4.73
CA PRO A 201 17.37 1.91 -4.29
C PRO A 201 17.59 1.93 -2.77
N CYS A 202 16.52 1.91 -1.98
CA CYS A 202 16.61 2.03 -0.52
C CYS A 202 16.97 0.71 0.17
N ARG A 203 16.63 -0.43 -0.42
CA ARG A 203 16.89 -1.79 0.08
C ARG A 203 16.32 -2.09 1.47
N ASP A 204 15.46 -1.23 2.01
CA ASP A 204 14.84 -1.37 3.33
C ASP A 204 13.40 -0.82 3.27
N ALA A 205 12.54 -1.37 4.12
CA ALA A 205 11.13 -0.96 4.19
C ALA A 205 10.97 0.49 4.65
N SER A 206 9.80 1.07 4.42
CA SER A 206 9.49 2.42 4.87
C SER A 206 9.44 2.53 6.40
N THR A 207 9.77 3.72 6.92
CA THR A 207 9.49 4.08 8.31
C THR A 207 8.00 4.36 8.45
N ILE A 208 7.37 3.85 9.52
CA ILE A 208 5.94 4.05 9.79
C ILE A 208 5.79 4.94 11.01
N VAL A 209 5.05 6.04 10.86
CA VAL A 209 4.72 6.95 11.95
C VAL A 209 3.20 7.00 12.15
N SER A 210 2.79 7.26 13.40
CA SER A 210 1.41 7.56 13.76
C SER A 210 1.37 8.76 14.71
N PHE A 211 0.17 9.30 14.89
CA PHE A 211 -0.06 10.42 15.79
C PHE A 211 -1.17 10.04 16.76
N GLN A 212 -0.79 9.69 17.99
CA GLN A 212 -1.74 9.39 19.06
C GLN A 212 -1.73 10.53 20.07
N HIS A 213 -2.91 11.03 20.41
CA HIS A 213 -3.06 12.17 21.32
C HIS A 213 -2.26 13.40 20.86
N GLY A 214 -2.09 13.58 19.54
CA GLY A 214 -1.32 14.67 18.95
C GLY A 214 0.19 14.48 18.98
N GLU A 215 0.69 13.37 19.50
CA GLU A 215 2.12 13.08 19.59
C GLU A 215 2.57 12.08 18.54
N LEU A 216 3.74 12.38 17.93
CA LEU A 216 4.38 11.50 16.97
C LEU A 216 4.87 10.21 17.65
N GLN A 217 4.54 9.07 17.04
CA GLN A 217 5.08 7.76 17.42
C GLN A 217 5.67 7.09 16.20
N ILE A 218 6.87 6.51 16.34
CA ILE A 218 7.48 5.68 15.30
C ILE A 218 7.10 4.24 15.57
N LEU A 219 6.21 3.69 14.72
CA LEU A 219 5.73 2.32 14.86
C LEU A 219 6.72 1.30 14.28
N ARG A 220 7.48 1.70 13.26
CA ARG A 220 8.53 0.89 12.65
C ARG A 220 9.62 1.82 12.14
N GLN A 221 10.86 1.58 12.57
CA GLN A 221 12.04 2.21 12.00
C GLN A 221 12.37 1.51 10.67
N GLY A 222 12.46 2.27 9.60
CA GLY A 222 12.82 1.78 8.26
C GLY A 222 13.86 2.66 7.62
N ALA A 223 13.77 2.83 6.29
CA ALA A 223 14.78 3.54 5.50
C ALA A 223 14.91 5.03 5.84
N LEU A 224 13.82 5.69 6.27
CA LEU A 224 13.89 7.10 6.71
C LEU A 224 14.29 7.16 8.19
N PRO A 225 15.46 7.74 8.54
CA PRO A 225 15.92 7.80 9.94
C PRO A 225 15.02 8.67 10.83
N ALA A 226 14.87 8.29 12.09
CA ALA A 226 14.16 9.08 13.10
C ALA A 226 14.75 10.47 13.25
N SER A 227 16.08 10.62 13.16
CA SER A 227 16.77 11.90 13.21
C SER A 227 16.32 12.86 12.10
N GLU A 228 16.03 12.34 10.91
CA GLU A 228 15.52 13.14 9.78
C GLU A 228 14.08 13.61 10.04
N ILE A 229 13.24 12.76 10.61
CA ILE A 229 11.87 13.11 11.01
C ILE A 229 11.90 14.24 12.06
N GLU A 230 12.73 14.09 13.08
CA GLU A 230 12.91 15.12 14.13
C GLU A 230 13.43 16.44 13.56
N ARG A 231 14.41 16.35 12.64
CA ARG A 231 14.95 17.53 11.96
C ARG A 231 13.87 18.30 11.19
N VAL A 232 13.06 17.58 10.42
CA VAL A 232 11.96 18.17 9.64
C VAL A 232 10.94 18.86 10.54
N LEU A 233 10.52 18.22 11.62
CA LEU A 233 9.53 18.78 12.54
C LEU A 233 10.06 19.94 13.38
N SER A 234 11.38 20.06 13.54
CA SER A 234 12.03 21.16 14.28
C SER A 234 12.41 22.34 13.38
N ASP A 235 12.18 22.25 12.07
CA ASP A 235 12.55 23.28 11.12
C ASP A 235 11.58 24.48 11.22
N PRO A 236 12.06 25.69 11.59
CA PRO A 236 11.20 26.87 11.72
C PRO A 236 10.71 27.42 10.37
N MET A 237 11.17 26.89 9.25
CA MET A 237 10.80 27.31 7.89
C MET A 237 9.64 26.49 7.31
N GLN A 238 8.82 25.89 8.15
CA GLN A 238 7.66 25.09 7.74
C GLN A 238 6.52 25.94 7.21
#